data_bc5a0493dd9db7be116dcfcd60279388
#
_entry.id   bc5a0493dd9db7be116dcfcd60279388
#
_cell.length_a   1.000
_cell.length_b   1.000
_cell.length_c   1.000
_cell.angle_alpha   90.00
_cell.angle_beta   90.00
_cell.angle_gamma   90.00
#
_symmetry.space_group_name_H-M   'P 1'
#
loop_
_entity.id
_entity.type
_entity.pdbx_description
1 polymer ?
#
loop_
_entity_poly.entity_id
_entity_poly.type
_entity_poly.pdbx_seq_one_letter_code
_entity_poly.pdbx_strand_id
1 'polypeptide(L)'
;MRNFRRLKQLALALGILGVAAAACAPTGAPRPGAPAGAPTLTGAGATFPYPLYAKWADVYAQKTGVRINYQSIGSGGGIRQILERTVDFGASDGPMTDEQLAQAPGKILHIPTVLGAVVVAYNLPELGGSLKLSPETLAAIYLGQITRWNDPRIAAENPGLRLPDTPIVVVHRSDGSGTTYVFTDYLSAVSPAWKERVGRGTSVSWPVGLGAKGNEGVTGQVKQTPGAVGYVELAYAVQNRLPYALLRNRTGNYVGPTLENITAAAAGAVANMPEDLRVSIVDAPGPNSYPISAFTYILVYQEQRDPVKGRALAEFLLWALDEGQAYAPDLHYAPLPEEVRVKARALVKTISYQGKPLLEN
;
A
#
# COMPACT_ATOMS: atom_id res chain seq x y z
N MET A 1 46.69 -52.17 -30.29
CA MET A 1 46.94 -53.50 -29.73
C MET A 1 45.82 -53.78 -28.78
N ARG A 2 44.91 -54.66 -29.18
CA ARG A 2 44.62 -55.98 -28.62
C ARG A 2 44.19 -55.95 -27.14
N ASN A 3 43.10 -56.50 -26.63
CA ASN A 3 42.18 -57.59 -27.04
C ASN A 3 41.01 -57.54 -26.02
N PHE A 4 39.78 -57.63 -26.35
CA PHE A 4 38.92 -58.79 -26.63
C PHE A 4 38.57 -59.71 -25.40
N ARG A 5 37.25 -59.88 -25.22
CA ARG A 5 36.49 -61.09 -24.82
C ARG A 5 36.23 -61.29 -23.32
N ARG A 6 35.09 -61.76 -22.82
CA ARG A 6 33.85 -62.40 -23.33
C ARG A 6 32.88 -62.47 -22.17
N LEU A 7 31.63 -62.17 -22.44
CA LEU A 7 30.43 -63.01 -22.23
C LEU A 7 30.49 -64.11 -21.12
N LYS A 8 29.50 -64.04 -20.24
CA LYS A 8 28.60 -65.20 -19.96
C LYS A 8 27.30 -64.75 -19.36
N GLN A 9 26.21 -65.17 -20.01
CA GLN A 9 24.83 -65.12 -19.59
C GLN A 9 24.56 -66.05 -18.40
N LEU A 10 23.71 -65.71 -17.49
CA LEU A 10 22.80 -66.67 -16.84
C LEU A 10 21.49 -65.93 -16.54
N ALA A 11 20.44 -66.43 -17.15
CA ALA A 11 19.04 -66.14 -16.84
C ALA A 11 18.61 -66.91 -15.62
N LEU A 12 17.76 -66.34 -14.78
CA LEU A 12 16.54 -67.03 -14.29
C LEU A 12 15.70 -66.15 -13.36
N ALA A 13 14.41 -66.17 -13.69
CA ALA A 13 13.20 -66.16 -12.84
C ALA A 13 12.63 -64.83 -12.34
N LEU A 14 11.54 -64.51 -12.96
CA LEU A 14 10.22 -63.99 -12.52
C LEU A 14 10.08 -63.65 -11.01
N GLY A 15 9.69 -62.40 -10.79
CA GLY A 15 9.00 -61.95 -9.61
C GLY A 15 8.27 -60.64 -9.94
N ILE A 16 7.04 -60.75 -10.42
CA ILE A 16 6.13 -59.64 -10.62
C ILE A 16 5.68 -59.14 -9.24
N LEU A 17 6.19 -58.03 -8.77
CA LEU A 17 5.58 -57.26 -7.66
C LEU A 17 5.12 -55.91 -8.24
N GLY A 18 3.82 -55.79 -8.43
CA GLY A 18 3.18 -54.54 -8.78
C GLY A 18 3.32 -53.52 -7.66
N VAL A 19 4.12 -52.49 -7.91
CA VAL A 19 4.09 -51.27 -7.09
C VAL A 19 3.03 -50.36 -7.67
N ALA A 20 1.88 -50.29 -6.99
CA ALA A 20 0.86 -49.29 -7.23
C ALA A 20 1.45 -47.93 -6.89
N ALA A 21 1.77 -47.12 -7.90
CA ALA A 21 2.05 -45.72 -7.73
C ALA A 21 0.77 -44.98 -7.27
N ALA A 22 0.62 -44.82 -5.97
CA ALA A 22 -0.37 -43.91 -5.41
C ALA A 22 0.05 -42.46 -5.79
N ALA A 23 -0.59 -41.94 -6.83
CA ALA A 23 -0.54 -40.50 -7.12
C ALA A 23 -1.21 -39.73 -5.96
N CYS A 24 -0.40 -39.18 -5.06
CA CYS A 24 -0.85 -38.19 -4.10
C CYS A 24 -1.16 -36.89 -4.84
N ALA A 25 -2.40 -36.74 -5.31
CA ALA A 25 -2.96 -35.44 -5.61
C ALA A 25 -3.18 -34.72 -4.26
N PRO A 26 -2.76 -33.46 -4.09
CA PRO A 26 -3.14 -32.69 -2.93
C PRO A 26 -4.61 -32.30 -3.07
N THR A 27 -5.51 -33.14 -2.60
CA THR A 27 -6.89 -32.75 -2.32
C THR A 27 -6.85 -31.84 -1.12
N GLY A 28 -6.80 -30.51 -1.38
CA GLY A 28 -7.12 -29.52 -0.36
C GLY A 28 -8.57 -29.79 0.08
N ALA A 29 -8.74 -30.47 1.20
CA ALA A 29 -10.06 -30.64 1.79
C ALA A 29 -10.68 -29.26 2.04
N PRO A 30 -11.98 -29.03 1.71
CA PRO A 30 -12.69 -27.81 2.08
C PRO A 30 -12.63 -27.65 3.60
N ARG A 31 -12.14 -26.51 4.06
CA ARG A 31 -12.20 -26.18 5.49
C ARG A 31 -13.66 -26.20 5.95
N PRO A 32 -13.98 -26.84 7.10
CA PRO A 32 -15.33 -26.85 7.63
C PRO A 32 -15.78 -25.42 7.96
N GLY A 33 -16.87 -24.95 7.38
CA GLY A 33 -17.53 -23.70 7.78
C GLY A 33 -17.90 -22.71 6.67
N ALA A 34 -17.39 -22.85 5.43
CA ALA A 34 -17.82 -21.98 4.36
C ALA A 34 -19.14 -22.48 3.75
N PRO A 35 -20.20 -21.64 3.64
CA PRO A 35 -21.38 -21.99 2.90
C PRO A 35 -21.01 -22.37 1.45
N ALA A 36 -21.48 -23.51 0.98
CA ALA A 36 -21.29 -23.90 -0.42
C ALA A 36 -21.95 -22.84 -1.32
N GLY A 37 -21.13 -22.14 -2.16
CA GLY A 37 -21.63 -21.13 -3.08
C GLY A 37 -21.29 -19.67 -2.75
N ALA A 38 -20.50 -19.39 -1.69
CA ALA A 38 -20.08 -18.02 -1.42
C ALA A 38 -19.21 -17.48 -2.58
N PRO A 39 -19.44 -16.22 -3.04
CA PRO A 39 -18.72 -15.68 -4.18
C PRO A 39 -17.25 -15.41 -3.86
N THR A 40 -16.43 -15.34 -4.91
CA THR A 40 -15.05 -14.84 -4.83
C THR A 40 -15.01 -13.43 -5.43
N LEU A 41 -14.49 -12.49 -4.68
CA LEU A 41 -14.23 -11.12 -5.10
C LEU A 41 -12.77 -10.99 -5.55
N THR A 42 -12.55 -10.30 -6.65
CA THR A 42 -11.21 -9.99 -7.16
C THR A 42 -10.94 -8.51 -7.02
N GLY A 43 -9.81 -8.16 -6.44
CA GLY A 43 -9.36 -6.79 -6.30
C GLY A 43 -7.92 -6.63 -6.74
N ALA A 44 -7.54 -5.42 -7.13
CA ALA A 44 -6.16 -5.12 -7.48
C ALA A 44 -5.82 -3.66 -7.18
N GLY A 45 -4.55 -3.40 -6.88
CA GLY A 45 -4.08 -2.02 -6.75
C GLY A 45 -3.01 -1.80 -5.71
N ALA A 46 -3.18 -0.77 -4.93
CA ALA A 46 -2.20 -0.22 -4.00
C ALA A 46 -1.50 -1.28 -3.15
N THR A 47 -0.18 -1.16 -3.02
CA THR A 47 0.62 -1.98 -2.10
C THR A 47 0.59 -1.41 -0.68
N PHE A 48 0.30 -0.13 -0.54
CA PHE A 48 0.19 0.59 0.73
C PHE A 48 -0.71 -0.12 1.76
N PRO A 49 -2.00 -0.47 1.48
CA PRO A 49 -2.87 -1.13 2.44
C PRO A 49 -2.73 -2.66 2.46
N TYR A 50 -1.86 -3.25 1.65
CA TYR A 50 -1.85 -4.70 1.43
C TYR A 50 -1.72 -5.53 2.72
N PRO A 51 -0.87 -5.19 3.71
CA PRO A 51 -0.82 -5.93 4.97
C PRO A 51 -2.18 -6.03 5.67
N LEU A 52 -2.94 -4.93 5.70
CA LEU A 52 -4.27 -4.90 6.30
C LEU A 52 -5.32 -5.60 5.42
N TYR A 53 -5.28 -5.38 4.10
CA TYR A 53 -6.23 -6.02 3.18
C TYR A 53 -6.07 -7.55 3.15
N ALA A 54 -4.84 -8.05 3.26
CA ALA A 54 -4.58 -9.48 3.39
C ALA A 54 -5.16 -10.05 4.70
N LYS A 55 -5.01 -9.31 5.81
CA LYS A 55 -5.63 -9.67 7.10
C LYS A 55 -7.16 -9.67 7.01
N TRP A 56 -7.73 -8.63 6.43
CA TRP A 56 -9.18 -8.54 6.21
C TRP A 56 -9.72 -9.67 5.35
N ALA A 57 -9.04 -9.99 4.25
CA ALA A 57 -9.43 -11.09 3.36
C ALA A 57 -9.49 -12.43 4.09
N ASP A 58 -8.49 -12.74 4.93
CA ASP A 58 -8.45 -13.97 5.72
C ASP A 58 -9.56 -14.01 6.76
N VAL A 59 -9.71 -12.96 7.58
CA VAL A 59 -10.72 -12.90 8.64
C VAL A 59 -12.14 -12.93 8.06
N TYR A 60 -12.38 -12.15 7.00
CA TYR A 60 -13.70 -12.08 6.38
C TYR A 60 -14.11 -13.40 5.73
N ALA A 61 -13.15 -14.09 5.09
CA ALA A 61 -13.39 -15.42 4.53
C ALA A 61 -13.72 -16.46 5.61
N GLN A 62 -13.04 -16.40 6.76
CA GLN A 62 -13.34 -17.27 7.89
C GLN A 62 -14.74 -17.01 8.47
N LYS A 63 -15.18 -15.75 8.49
CA LYS A 63 -16.47 -15.32 9.04
C LYS A 63 -17.64 -15.62 8.11
N THR A 64 -17.47 -15.41 6.80
CA THR A 64 -18.59 -15.37 5.84
C THR A 64 -18.48 -16.41 4.71
N GLY A 65 -17.32 -17.00 4.51
CA GLY A 65 -17.03 -17.85 3.36
C GLY A 65 -16.68 -17.08 2.08
N VAL A 66 -16.92 -15.77 2.01
CA VAL A 66 -16.57 -14.93 0.85
C VAL A 66 -15.06 -14.82 0.75
N ARG A 67 -14.50 -15.20 -0.38
CA ARG A 67 -13.06 -15.12 -0.66
C ARG A 67 -12.74 -13.80 -1.33
N ILE A 68 -11.62 -13.20 -0.95
CA ILE A 68 -11.12 -11.96 -1.56
C ILE A 68 -9.72 -12.24 -2.09
N ASN A 69 -9.57 -12.20 -3.42
CA ASN A 69 -8.28 -12.32 -4.09
C ASN A 69 -7.79 -10.90 -4.43
N TYR A 70 -6.87 -10.38 -3.64
CA TYR A 70 -6.30 -9.06 -3.85
C TYR A 70 -4.90 -9.14 -4.45
N GLN A 71 -4.70 -8.45 -5.59
CA GLN A 71 -3.42 -8.35 -6.28
C GLN A 71 -2.74 -7.02 -5.92
N SER A 72 -1.69 -7.07 -5.14
CA SER A 72 -0.88 -5.93 -4.73
C SER A 72 0.08 -5.55 -5.86
N ILE A 73 -0.37 -4.70 -6.80
CA ILE A 73 0.34 -4.37 -8.06
C ILE A 73 0.60 -2.88 -8.26
N GLY A 74 0.29 -2.07 -7.25
CA GLY A 74 0.37 -0.61 -7.28
C GLY A 74 -0.94 0.05 -7.74
N SER A 75 -1.16 1.29 -7.29
CA SER A 75 -2.39 2.05 -7.54
C SER A 75 -2.67 2.25 -9.02
N GLY A 76 -1.65 2.52 -9.83
CA GLY A 76 -1.81 2.66 -11.28
C GLY A 76 -2.36 1.39 -11.94
N GLY A 77 -1.92 0.21 -11.47
CA GLY A 77 -2.47 -1.08 -11.90
C GLY A 77 -3.92 -1.26 -11.49
N GLY A 78 -4.26 -0.88 -10.24
CA GLY A 78 -5.63 -0.94 -9.72
C GLY A 78 -6.59 -0.02 -10.48
N ILE A 79 -6.19 1.23 -10.72
CA ILE A 79 -6.98 2.20 -11.49
C ILE A 79 -7.21 1.67 -12.92
N ARG A 80 -6.18 1.16 -13.58
CA ARG A 80 -6.34 0.58 -14.93
C ARG A 80 -7.33 -0.59 -14.93
N GLN A 81 -7.15 -1.55 -14.01
CA GLN A 81 -8.01 -2.74 -13.98
C GLN A 81 -9.46 -2.43 -13.62
N ILE A 82 -9.72 -1.45 -12.75
CA ILE A 82 -11.12 -1.06 -12.48
C ILE A 82 -11.73 -0.34 -13.69
N LEU A 83 -11.00 0.51 -14.40
CA LEU A 83 -11.47 1.15 -15.63
C LEU A 83 -11.79 0.11 -16.72
N GLU A 84 -10.94 -0.90 -16.89
CA GLU A 84 -11.12 -2.01 -17.81
C GLU A 84 -12.19 -3.04 -17.33
N ARG A 85 -12.70 -2.88 -16.10
CA ARG A 85 -13.66 -3.80 -15.45
C ARG A 85 -13.18 -5.26 -15.39
N THR A 86 -11.87 -5.48 -15.21
CA THR A 86 -11.26 -6.81 -15.07
C THR A 86 -11.22 -7.29 -13.62
N VAL A 87 -11.55 -6.41 -12.67
CA VAL A 87 -11.66 -6.70 -11.24
C VAL A 87 -13.00 -6.20 -10.69
N ASP A 88 -13.42 -6.76 -9.56
CA ASP A 88 -14.64 -6.32 -8.86
C ASP A 88 -14.40 -4.99 -8.11
N PHE A 89 -13.16 -4.74 -7.66
CA PHE A 89 -12.75 -3.46 -7.07
C PHE A 89 -11.28 -3.13 -7.35
N GLY A 90 -10.98 -1.84 -7.45
CA GLY A 90 -9.62 -1.33 -7.48
C GLY A 90 -9.19 -0.82 -6.11
N ALA A 91 -7.90 -0.49 -5.92
CA ALA A 91 -7.42 0.22 -4.75
C ALA A 91 -6.33 1.22 -5.10
N SER A 92 -6.39 2.40 -4.47
CA SER A 92 -5.43 3.48 -4.69
C SER A 92 -5.30 4.37 -3.47
N ASP A 93 -4.07 4.82 -3.17
CA ASP A 93 -3.81 5.80 -2.10
C ASP A 93 -3.89 7.24 -2.63
N GLY A 94 -3.70 7.44 -3.94
CA GLY A 94 -4.07 8.67 -4.63
C GLY A 94 -5.46 8.55 -5.21
N PRO A 95 -6.38 9.50 -4.96
CA PRO A 95 -7.68 9.49 -5.62
C PRO A 95 -7.53 9.55 -7.14
N MET A 96 -8.46 8.94 -7.86
CA MET A 96 -8.54 9.10 -9.32
C MET A 96 -8.76 10.57 -9.68
N THR A 97 -8.12 11.02 -10.74
CA THR A 97 -8.36 12.37 -11.28
C THR A 97 -9.69 12.41 -12.02
N ASP A 98 -10.20 13.63 -12.27
CA ASP A 98 -11.44 13.81 -13.03
C ASP A 98 -11.31 13.27 -14.46
N GLU A 99 -10.11 13.41 -15.07
CA GLU A 99 -9.80 12.85 -16.39
C GLU A 99 -9.85 11.31 -16.39
N GLN A 100 -9.38 10.68 -15.32
CA GLN A 100 -9.47 9.23 -15.17
C GLN A 100 -10.92 8.78 -14.95
N LEU A 101 -11.67 9.50 -14.12
CA LEU A 101 -13.09 9.22 -13.88
C LEU A 101 -13.93 9.41 -15.15
N ALA A 102 -13.59 10.38 -15.99
CA ALA A 102 -14.27 10.59 -17.28
C ALA A 102 -14.07 9.44 -18.28
N GLN A 103 -13.04 8.60 -18.11
CA GLN A 103 -12.82 7.40 -18.94
C GLN A 103 -13.64 6.20 -18.46
N ALA A 104 -14.21 6.27 -17.25
CA ALA A 104 -14.96 5.16 -16.70
C ALA A 104 -16.34 5.04 -17.37
N PRO A 105 -16.79 3.83 -17.73
CA PRO A 105 -18.12 3.62 -18.32
C PRO A 105 -19.26 3.68 -17.28
N GLY A 106 -19.04 4.36 -16.15
CA GLY A 106 -19.98 4.55 -15.07
C GLY A 106 -19.34 5.18 -13.85
N LYS A 107 -20.15 5.58 -12.87
CA LYS A 107 -19.67 6.25 -11.67
C LYS A 107 -18.84 5.32 -10.80
N ILE A 108 -17.62 5.72 -10.48
CA ILE A 108 -16.73 5.06 -9.51
C ILE A 108 -16.78 5.80 -8.18
N LEU A 109 -17.02 5.07 -7.11
CA LEU A 109 -16.98 5.55 -5.73
C LEU A 109 -15.58 5.36 -5.17
N HIS A 110 -15.12 6.35 -4.39
CA HIS A 110 -13.91 6.28 -3.59
C HIS A 110 -14.29 6.01 -2.14
N ILE A 111 -14.05 4.79 -1.68
CA ILE A 111 -14.37 4.39 -0.29
C ILE A 111 -13.06 4.41 0.51
N PRO A 112 -12.85 5.42 1.37
CA PRO A 112 -11.69 5.41 2.26
C PRO A 112 -11.83 4.24 3.24
N THR A 113 -10.74 3.50 3.44
CA THR A 113 -10.76 2.27 4.22
C THR A 113 -9.95 2.37 5.50
N VAL A 114 -8.85 3.10 5.49
CA VAL A 114 -7.96 3.27 6.63
C VAL A 114 -7.02 4.47 6.38
N LEU A 115 -6.41 4.96 7.46
CA LEU A 115 -5.32 5.94 7.39
C LEU A 115 -3.97 5.23 7.51
N GLY A 116 -2.99 5.72 6.78
CA GLY A 116 -1.60 5.29 6.91
C GLY A 116 -0.63 6.44 6.77
N ALA A 117 0.66 6.15 6.92
CA ALA A 117 1.74 7.11 6.80
C ALA A 117 2.79 6.64 5.80
N VAL A 118 3.28 7.57 5.00
CA VAL A 118 4.50 7.37 4.22
C VAL A 118 5.68 7.81 5.08
N VAL A 119 6.61 6.90 5.33
CA VAL A 119 7.81 7.18 6.10
C VAL A 119 9.04 7.25 5.21
N VAL A 120 10.01 8.06 5.61
CA VAL A 120 11.32 8.17 4.96
C VAL A 120 12.26 7.19 5.64
N ALA A 121 12.33 5.98 5.11
CA ALA A 121 13.19 4.91 5.61
C ALA A 121 14.62 5.08 5.10
N TYR A 122 15.61 4.72 5.91
CA TYR A 122 17.01 4.86 5.56
C TYR A 122 17.86 3.68 6.04
N ASN A 123 19.06 3.55 5.47
CA ASN A 123 20.03 2.52 5.84
C ASN A 123 21.34 3.18 6.31
N LEU A 124 21.37 3.57 7.57
CA LEU A 124 22.54 4.13 8.29
C LEU A 124 22.72 3.39 9.63
N PRO A 125 23.29 2.17 9.62
CA PRO A 125 23.28 1.30 10.80
C PRO A 125 24.05 1.87 12.01
N GLU A 126 25.02 2.76 11.78
CA GLU A 126 25.88 3.33 12.83
C GLU A 126 25.44 4.72 13.30
N LEU A 127 24.25 5.19 12.89
CA LEU A 127 23.84 6.57 13.19
C LEU A 127 23.66 6.86 14.70
N GLY A 128 23.28 5.86 15.49
CA GLY A 128 23.18 5.97 16.96
C GLY A 128 22.02 6.84 17.47
N GLY A 129 21.05 7.16 16.61
CA GLY A 129 19.87 7.95 16.99
C GLY A 129 18.87 8.11 15.85
N SER A 130 17.76 8.81 16.11
CA SER A 130 16.73 9.06 15.11
C SER A 130 17.11 10.25 14.23
N LEU A 131 17.15 10.03 12.93
CA LEU A 131 17.36 11.08 11.94
C LEU A 131 16.16 12.04 11.91
N LYS A 132 16.44 13.34 11.84
CA LYS A 132 15.44 14.40 11.66
C LYS A 132 15.61 15.02 10.27
N LEU A 133 14.52 15.22 9.57
CA LEU A 133 14.54 15.88 8.26
C LEU A 133 13.43 16.95 8.19
N SER A 134 13.83 18.14 7.79
CA SER A 134 12.87 19.20 7.42
C SER A 134 12.30 18.97 6.03
N PRO A 135 11.16 19.61 5.68
CA PRO A 135 10.62 19.60 4.32
C PRO A 135 11.63 20.02 3.26
N GLU A 136 12.41 21.07 3.55
CA GLU A 136 13.41 21.63 2.65
C GLU A 136 14.55 20.66 2.38
N THR A 137 15.07 20.03 3.45
CA THR A 137 16.15 19.03 3.36
C THR A 137 15.69 17.78 2.64
N LEU A 138 14.49 17.29 2.93
CA LEU A 138 13.93 16.13 2.27
C LEU A 138 13.73 16.39 0.76
N ALA A 139 13.15 17.52 0.39
CA ALA A 139 12.99 17.89 -1.01
C ALA A 139 14.34 18.03 -1.72
N ALA A 140 15.35 18.62 -1.09
CA ALA A 140 16.70 18.78 -1.64
C ALA A 140 17.40 17.42 -1.87
N ILE A 141 17.18 16.42 -1.02
CA ILE A 141 17.67 15.05 -1.24
C ILE A 141 17.07 14.47 -2.52
N TYR A 142 15.74 14.52 -2.66
CA TYR A 142 15.06 13.93 -3.82
C TYR A 142 15.23 14.74 -5.11
N LEU A 143 15.59 16.04 -5.01
CA LEU A 143 16.02 16.86 -6.16
C LEU A 143 17.49 16.62 -6.56
N GLY A 144 18.25 15.82 -5.80
CA GLY A 144 19.68 15.57 -6.04
C GLY A 144 20.59 16.74 -5.66
N GLN A 145 20.11 17.67 -4.84
CA GLN A 145 20.88 18.84 -4.36
C GLN A 145 21.68 18.52 -3.08
N ILE A 146 21.27 17.50 -2.33
CA ILE A 146 21.99 16.90 -1.22
C ILE A 146 22.35 15.49 -1.62
N THR A 147 23.64 15.20 -1.69
CA THR A 147 24.15 13.92 -2.23
C THR A 147 24.95 13.10 -1.21
N ARG A 148 25.18 13.63 -0.03
CA ARG A 148 25.91 12.95 1.06
C ARG A 148 25.22 13.16 2.39
N TRP A 149 25.31 12.16 3.28
CA TRP A 149 24.65 12.20 4.57
C TRP A 149 25.24 13.24 5.54
N ASN A 150 26.52 13.57 5.40
CA ASN A 150 27.18 14.61 6.21
C ASN A 150 27.00 16.04 5.66
N ASP A 151 26.08 16.26 4.72
CA ASP A 151 25.78 17.60 4.23
C ASP A 151 25.44 18.54 5.40
N PRO A 152 25.98 19.78 5.43
CA PRO A 152 25.75 20.74 6.52
C PRO A 152 24.26 20.99 6.83
N ARG A 153 23.38 20.90 5.85
CA ARG A 153 21.92 21.07 6.04
C ARG A 153 21.33 19.95 6.88
N ILE A 154 21.75 18.69 6.63
CA ILE A 154 21.32 17.55 7.46
C ILE A 154 21.95 17.66 8.85
N ALA A 155 23.23 18.02 8.92
CA ALA A 155 23.94 18.13 10.18
C ALA A 155 23.33 19.19 11.12
N ALA A 156 22.90 20.33 10.57
CA ALA A 156 22.26 21.41 11.32
C ALA A 156 20.95 20.99 12.01
N GLU A 157 20.21 20.05 11.40
CA GLU A 157 18.97 19.50 11.94
C GLU A 157 19.20 18.37 12.96
N ASN A 158 20.41 17.81 13.00
CA ASN A 158 20.77 16.63 13.77
C ASN A 158 21.98 16.86 14.68
N PRO A 159 21.97 17.88 15.56
CA PRO A 159 23.09 18.13 16.45
C PRO A 159 23.32 16.92 17.35
N GLY A 160 24.59 16.49 17.44
CA GLY A 160 24.99 15.34 18.24
C GLY A 160 24.93 13.99 17.53
N LEU A 161 24.34 13.88 16.33
CA LEU A 161 24.45 12.67 15.52
C LEU A 161 25.75 12.67 14.70
N ARG A 162 26.39 11.50 14.65
CA ARG A 162 27.57 11.30 13.79
C ARG A 162 27.09 10.89 12.39
N LEU A 163 26.87 11.87 11.52
CA LEU A 163 26.50 11.63 10.15
C LEU A 163 27.71 11.14 9.35
N PRO A 164 27.61 9.99 8.64
CA PRO A 164 28.75 9.46 7.89
C PRO A 164 28.99 10.25 6.61
N ASP A 165 30.25 10.29 6.16
CA ASP A 165 30.59 10.78 4.81
C ASP A 165 30.29 9.68 3.76
N THR A 166 29.01 9.36 3.61
CA THR A 166 28.49 8.33 2.72
C THR A 166 27.60 8.97 1.68
N PRO A 167 27.70 8.59 0.40
CA PRO A 167 26.75 9.02 -0.62
C PRO A 167 25.33 8.61 -0.29
N ILE A 168 24.37 9.48 -0.57
CA ILE A 168 22.94 9.16 -0.47
C ILE A 168 22.51 8.41 -1.72
N VAL A 169 21.95 7.22 -1.55
CA VAL A 169 21.32 6.45 -2.63
C VAL A 169 19.80 6.59 -2.48
N VAL A 170 19.20 7.42 -3.32
CA VAL A 170 17.74 7.59 -3.34
C VAL A 170 17.09 6.38 -3.97
N VAL A 171 16.07 5.83 -3.34
CA VAL A 171 15.24 4.74 -3.85
C VAL A 171 13.80 5.23 -4.00
N HIS A 172 13.22 5.01 -5.16
CA HIS A 172 11.85 5.42 -5.48
C HIS A 172 11.07 4.28 -6.13
N ARG A 173 9.77 4.45 -6.30
CA ARG A 173 8.91 3.48 -6.99
C ARG A 173 9.13 3.51 -8.50
N SER A 174 9.13 2.34 -9.11
CA SER A 174 9.21 2.14 -10.57
C SER A 174 7.87 1.80 -11.21
N ASP A 175 6.84 1.52 -10.40
CA ASP A 175 5.47 1.23 -10.81
C ASP A 175 4.55 2.44 -10.57
N GLY A 176 3.35 2.40 -11.13
CA GLY A 176 2.29 3.38 -10.82
C GLY A 176 1.82 3.21 -9.37
N SER A 177 2.21 4.13 -8.49
CA SER A 177 2.16 3.99 -7.04
C SER A 177 1.35 5.09 -6.36
N GLY A 178 0.40 4.70 -5.52
CA GLY A 178 -0.29 5.64 -4.63
C GLY A 178 0.62 6.18 -3.53
N THR A 179 1.56 5.37 -3.03
CA THR A 179 2.59 5.83 -2.08
C THR A 179 3.45 6.94 -2.71
N THR A 180 3.81 6.79 -4.00
CA THR A 180 4.45 7.86 -4.78
C THR A 180 3.55 9.10 -4.89
N TYR A 181 2.26 8.91 -5.16
CA TYR A 181 1.33 10.04 -5.22
C TYR A 181 1.32 10.83 -3.91
N VAL A 182 1.15 10.16 -2.77
CA VAL A 182 1.13 10.80 -1.45
C VAL A 182 2.45 11.51 -1.14
N PHE A 183 3.58 10.86 -1.43
CA PHE A 183 4.90 11.43 -1.20
C PHE A 183 5.18 12.66 -2.07
N THR A 184 4.85 12.58 -3.36
CA THR A 184 5.05 13.71 -4.30
C THR A 184 4.03 14.82 -4.12
N ASP A 185 2.83 14.52 -3.62
CA ASP A 185 1.84 15.53 -3.19
C ASP A 185 2.38 16.34 -2.01
N TYR A 186 2.96 15.66 -1.00
CA TYR A 186 3.64 16.31 0.10
C TYR A 186 4.82 17.17 -0.37
N LEU A 187 5.72 16.64 -1.19
CA LEU A 187 6.86 17.40 -1.69
C LEU A 187 6.42 18.63 -2.52
N SER A 188 5.32 18.50 -3.27
CA SER A 188 4.74 19.62 -4.02
C SER A 188 4.10 20.67 -3.10
N ALA A 189 3.55 20.27 -1.96
CA ALA A 189 2.98 21.17 -0.98
C ALA A 189 4.04 22.02 -0.27
N VAL A 190 5.22 21.42 0.02
CA VAL A 190 6.25 22.03 0.87
C VAL A 190 7.44 22.60 0.09
N SER A 191 7.59 22.30 -1.20
CA SER A 191 8.71 22.74 -2.02
C SER A 191 8.23 23.28 -3.38
N PRO A 192 8.27 24.62 -3.59
CA PRO A 192 7.98 25.20 -4.89
C PRO A 192 8.87 24.64 -6.02
N ALA A 193 10.16 24.43 -5.74
CA ALA A 193 11.10 23.87 -6.71
C ALA A 193 10.73 22.42 -7.12
N TRP A 194 10.25 21.60 -6.19
CA TRP A 194 9.74 20.28 -6.50
C TRP A 194 8.46 20.37 -7.34
N LYS A 195 7.51 21.20 -6.91
CA LYS A 195 6.22 21.40 -7.59
C LYS A 195 6.38 21.82 -9.05
N GLU A 196 7.30 22.74 -9.32
CA GLU A 196 7.58 23.23 -10.66
C GLU A 196 8.33 22.21 -11.53
N ARG A 197 9.34 21.55 -10.96
CA ARG A 197 10.27 20.68 -11.70
C ARG A 197 9.74 19.26 -11.91
N VAL A 198 9.03 18.73 -10.93
CA VAL A 198 8.61 17.31 -10.88
C VAL A 198 7.09 17.18 -10.77
N GLY A 199 6.47 17.90 -9.83
CA GLY A 199 5.05 17.82 -9.56
C GLY A 199 4.66 16.59 -8.76
N ARG A 200 3.38 16.21 -8.85
CA ARG A 200 2.78 15.05 -8.15
C ARG A 200 2.13 14.08 -9.13
N GLY A 201 2.16 12.81 -8.77
CA GLY A 201 1.50 11.75 -9.55
C GLY A 201 1.78 10.37 -9.01
N THR A 202 1.06 9.39 -9.51
CA THR A 202 1.36 7.97 -9.24
C THR A 202 2.66 7.51 -9.92
N SER A 203 3.13 8.28 -10.90
CA SER A 203 4.40 8.13 -11.60
C SER A 203 4.90 9.51 -11.99
N VAL A 204 6.16 9.80 -11.71
CA VAL A 204 6.81 11.09 -12.01
C VAL A 204 8.18 10.86 -12.62
N SER A 205 8.75 11.91 -13.25
CA SER A 205 10.12 11.90 -13.73
C SER A 205 11.09 12.18 -12.58
N TRP A 206 11.61 11.14 -11.96
CA TRP A 206 12.51 11.27 -10.81
C TRP A 206 13.83 11.92 -11.21
N PRO A 207 14.28 12.98 -10.51
CA PRO A 207 15.56 13.63 -10.79
C PRO A 207 16.76 12.74 -10.54
N VAL A 208 16.69 11.87 -9.52
CA VAL A 208 17.75 10.97 -9.08
C VAL A 208 17.16 9.68 -8.52
N GLY A 209 17.98 8.65 -8.42
CA GLY A 209 17.67 7.45 -7.65
C GLY A 209 17.49 6.18 -8.48
N LEU A 210 17.19 5.11 -7.76
CA LEU A 210 16.97 3.77 -8.28
C LEU A 210 15.49 3.41 -8.13
N GLY A 211 14.90 2.83 -9.17
CA GLY A 211 13.51 2.37 -9.15
C GLY A 211 13.38 0.96 -8.58
N ALA A 212 12.39 0.77 -7.69
CA ALA A 212 12.00 -0.53 -7.16
C ALA A 212 10.47 -0.68 -7.18
N LYS A 213 9.98 -1.89 -7.45
CA LYS A 213 8.55 -2.16 -7.59
C LYS A 213 7.90 -2.42 -6.23
N GLY A 214 6.78 -1.76 -5.95
CA GLY A 214 6.01 -1.94 -4.73
C GLY A 214 6.67 -1.34 -3.49
N ASN A 215 5.93 -1.25 -2.38
CA ASN A 215 6.50 -0.91 -1.08
C ASN A 215 7.55 -1.95 -0.65
N GLU A 216 7.28 -3.22 -0.92
CA GLU A 216 8.20 -4.34 -0.65
C GLU A 216 9.54 -4.20 -1.38
N GLY A 217 9.51 -3.80 -2.65
CA GLY A 217 10.72 -3.62 -3.46
C GLY A 217 11.57 -2.45 -2.96
N VAL A 218 10.96 -1.30 -2.65
CA VAL A 218 11.67 -0.15 -2.05
C VAL A 218 12.24 -0.53 -0.69
N THR A 219 11.47 -1.19 0.17
CA THR A 219 11.92 -1.68 1.48
C THR A 219 13.14 -2.59 1.35
N GLY A 220 13.09 -3.57 0.44
CA GLY A 220 14.19 -4.49 0.17
C GLY A 220 15.44 -3.77 -0.33
N GLN A 221 15.28 -2.84 -1.27
CA GLN A 221 16.39 -2.07 -1.84
C GLN A 221 17.07 -1.18 -0.78
N VAL A 222 16.29 -0.47 0.05
CA VAL A 222 16.82 0.35 1.15
C VAL A 222 17.58 -0.53 2.15
N LYS A 223 17.00 -1.66 2.54
CA LYS A 223 17.61 -2.58 3.51
C LYS A 223 18.96 -3.14 3.06
N GLN A 224 19.11 -3.38 1.77
CA GLN A 224 20.32 -4.00 1.20
C GLN A 224 21.39 -2.99 0.78
N THR A 225 21.06 -1.70 0.70
CA THR A 225 21.97 -0.68 0.15
C THR A 225 22.42 0.27 1.26
N PRO A 226 23.68 0.21 1.72
CA PRO A 226 24.23 1.19 2.67
C PRO A 226 24.11 2.62 2.13
N GLY A 227 23.69 3.54 2.99
CA GLY A 227 23.45 4.93 2.62
C GLY A 227 22.16 5.18 1.83
N ALA A 228 21.30 4.17 1.63
CA ALA A 228 20.04 4.35 0.94
C ALA A 228 19.02 5.12 1.77
N VAL A 229 18.16 5.86 1.07
CA VAL A 229 16.94 6.48 1.57
C VAL A 229 15.79 6.19 0.60
N GLY A 230 14.64 5.83 1.14
CA GLY A 230 13.45 5.57 0.34
C GLY A 230 12.17 5.93 1.10
N TYR A 231 11.06 6.05 0.40
CA TYR A 231 9.75 6.26 1.01
C TYR A 231 8.91 5.00 0.89
N VAL A 232 8.33 4.59 1.99
CA VAL A 232 7.45 3.40 2.07
C VAL A 232 6.31 3.66 3.03
N GLU A 233 5.26 2.85 2.94
CA GLU A 233 4.23 2.85 3.97
C GLU A 233 4.80 2.28 5.28
N LEU A 234 4.34 2.82 6.42
CA LEU A 234 4.87 2.56 7.77
C LEU A 234 4.96 1.07 8.12
N ALA A 235 3.93 0.28 7.81
CA ALA A 235 3.91 -1.15 8.13
C ALA A 235 5.11 -1.89 7.53
N TYR A 236 5.51 -1.53 6.30
CA TYR A 236 6.67 -2.14 5.63
C TYR A 236 7.98 -1.81 6.33
N ALA A 237 8.16 -0.57 6.78
CA ALA A 237 9.35 -0.18 7.52
C ALA A 237 9.43 -0.92 8.86
N VAL A 238 8.33 -0.97 9.62
CA VAL A 238 8.29 -1.62 10.94
C VAL A 238 8.49 -3.13 10.83
N GLN A 239 7.76 -3.80 9.94
CA GLN A 239 7.89 -5.25 9.74
C GLN A 239 9.29 -5.67 9.31
N ASN A 240 10.01 -4.81 8.60
CA ASN A 240 11.38 -5.06 8.14
C ASN A 240 12.46 -4.46 9.05
N ARG A 241 12.08 -3.83 10.17
CA ARG A 241 12.97 -3.19 11.14
C ARG A 241 13.87 -2.13 10.49
N LEU A 242 13.35 -1.41 9.49
CA LEU A 242 14.03 -0.26 8.91
C LEU A 242 13.83 0.97 9.80
N PRO A 243 14.89 1.70 10.12
CA PRO A 243 14.75 3.00 10.73
C PRO A 243 14.12 3.99 9.76
N TYR A 244 13.40 4.96 10.27
CA TYR A 244 12.79 6.04 9.51
C TYR A 244 12.97 7.38 10.23
N ALA A 245 12.98 8.46 9.45
CA ALA A 245 13.22 9.79 9.96
C ALA A 245 11.99 10.36 10.69
N LEU A 246 12.25 11.18 11.73
CA LEU A 246 11.27 12.13 12.22
C LEU A 246 11.19 13.29 11.22
N LEU A 247 9.99 13.72 10.90
CA LEU A 247 9.76 14.78 9.94
C LEU A 247 9.26 16.05 10.62
N ARG A 248 9.79 17.21 10.20
CA ARG A 248 9.32 18.48 10.70
C ARG A 248 7.97 18.81 10.06
N ASN A 249 6.95 18.96 10.89
CA ASN A 249 5.59 19.29 10.44
C ASN A 249 5.43 20.83 10.24
N ARG A 250 4.26 21.22 9.75
CA ARG A 250 3.92 22.63 9.45
C ARG A 250 4.07 23.57 10.65
N THR A 251 3.95 23.07 11.88
CA THR A 251 4.11 23.87 13.10
C THR A 251 5.54 23.92 13.61
N GLY A 252 6.51 23.28 12.91
CA GLY A 252 7.92 23.28 13.25
C GLY A 252 8.36 22.13 14.15
N ASN A 253 7.46 21.23 14.56
CA ASN A 253 7.78 20.10 15.41
C ASN A 253 8.29 18.92 14.59
N TYR A 254 9.33 18.23 15.07
CA TYR A 254 9.74 16.94 14.53
C TYR A 254 8.86 15.84 15.13
N VAL A 255 8.11 15.16 14.30
CA VAL A 255 7.11 14.16 14.71
C VAL A 255 7.35 12.81 14.03
N GLY A 256 7.04 11.73 14.76
CA GLY A 256 7.01 10.37 14.22
C GLY A 256 5.61 9.96 13.79
N PRO A 257 5.50 8.86 13.02
CA PRO A 257 4.25 8.37 12.48
C PRO A 257 3.48 7.48 13.49
N THR A 258 3.21 8.01 14.69
CA THR A 258 2.35 7.30 15.64
C THR A 258 0.89 7.32 15.14
N LEU A 259 0.06 6.38 15.61
CA LEU A 259 -1.34 6.33 15.21
C LEU A 259 -2.07 7.63 15.55
N GLU A 260 -1.75 8.22 16.72
CA GLU A 260 -2.30 9.50 17.15
C GLU A 260 -1.90 10.64 16.21
N ASN A 261 -0.63 10.66 15.75
CA ASN A 261 -0.13 11.71 14.87
C ASN A 261 -0.67 11.57 13.44
N ILE A 262 -0.92 10.35 12.98
CA ILE A 262 -1.59 10.07 11.71
C ILE A 262 -3.07 10.50 11.78
N THR A 263 -3.75 10.15 12.88
CA THR A 263 -5.15 10.55 13.11
C THR A 263 -5.28 12.08 13.23
N ALA A 264 -4.32 12.75 13.90
CA ALA A 264 -4.29 14.20 14.02
C ALA A 264 -4.23 14.90 12.65
N ALA A 265 -3.48 14.34 11.69
CA ALA A 265 -3.42 14.87 10.33
C ALA A 265 -4.78 14.80 9.60
N ALA A 266 -5.61 13.81 9.90
CA ALA A 266 -6.94 13.68 9.31
C ALA A 266 -7.98 14.63 9.94
N ALA A 267 -7.82 15.01 11.19
CA ALA A 267 -8.83 15.77 11.94
C ALA A 267 -9.25 17.08 11.25
N GLY A 268 -8.30 17.80 10.65
CA GLY A 268 -8.60 19.04 9.93
C GLY A 268 -9.36 18.86 8.63
N ALA A 269 -9.27 17.68 8.02
CA ALA A 269 -9.93 17.38 6.74
C ALA A 269 -11.39 16.93 6.92
N VAL A 270 -11.73 16.37 8.08
CA VAL A 270 -13.06 15.80 8.35
C VAL A 270 -14.19 16.81 8.16
N ALA A 271 -14.00 18.04 8.68
CA ALA A 271 -15.01 19.10 8.62
C ALA A 271 -15.29 19.58 7.18
N ASN A 272 -14.29 19.50 6.29
CA ASN A 272 -14.36 20.00 4.90
C ASN A 272 -14.24 18.86 3.87
N MET A 273 -14.48 17.63 4.29
CA MET A 273 -14.38 16.47 3.40
C MET A 273 -15.45 16.54 2.30
N PRO A 274 -15.07 16.48 1.02
CA PRO A 274 -16.03 16.54 -0.09
C PRO A 274 -16.95 15.32 -0.08
N GLU A 275 -18.08 15.40 -0.79
CA GLU A 275 -19.07 14.32 -0.87
C GLU A 275 -18.49 13.03 -1.46
N ASP A 276 -17.56 13.16 -2.41
CA ASP A 276 -16.89 12.04 -3.05
C ASP A 276 -15.70 11.48 -2.24
N LEU A 277 -15.41 12.06 -1.09
CA LEU A 277 -14.36 11.69 -0.11
C LEU A 277 -12.92 11.75 -0.65
N ARG A 278 -12.69 12.33 -1.82
CA ARG A 278 -11.35 12.52 -2.39
C ARG A 278 -10.67 13.73 -1.73
N VAL A 279 -9.75 13.49 -0.81
CA VAL A 279 -9.07 14.56 -0.06
C VAL A 279 -7.62 14.22 0.20
N SER A 280 -6.75 15.23 0.14
CA SER A 280 -5.36 15.14 0.60
C SER A 280 -5.25 15.66 2.03
N ILE A 281 -4.47 14.97 2.85
CA ILE A 281 -4.16 15.36 4.23
C ILE A 281 -2.66 15.50 4.47
N VAL A 282 -1.86 15.61 3.41
CA VAL A 282 -0.43 15.89 3.52
C VAL A 282 -0.21 17.30 4.07
N ASP A 283 0.87 17.47 4.82
CA ASP A 283 1.22 18.74 5.46
C ASP A 283 0.05 19.38 6.25
N ALA A 284 -0.76 18.56 6.89
CA ALA A 284 -1.90 19.00 7.68
C ALA A 284 -1.46 19.89 8.85
N PRO A 285 -2.25 20.92 9.23
CA PRO A 285 -1.98 21.75 10.39
C PRO A 285 -2.10 20.94 11.69
N GLY A 286 -1.43 21.44 12.73
CA GLY A 286 -1.50 20.86 14.08
C GLY A 286 -0.12 20.45 14.60
N PRO A 287 0.11 20.60 15.92
CA PRO A 287 1.42 20.40 16.52
C PRO A 287 1.91 18.96 16.46
N ASN A 288 1.00 18.00 16.36
CA ASN A 288 1.30 16.58 16.34
C ASN A 288 1.00 15.91 14.99
N SER A 289 0.48 16.65 14.00
CA SER A 289 0.13 16.08 12.69
C SER A 289 1.37 15.52 11.99
N TYR A 290 1.35 14.22 11.64
CA TYR A 290 2.41 13.61 10.86
C TYR A 290 2.30 14.08 9.39
N PRO A 291 3.37 14.64 8.80
CA PRO A 291 3.27 15.39 7.55
C PRO A 291 2.84 14.59 6.33
N ILE A 292 3.19 13.29 6.27
CA ILE A 292 2.92 12.46 5.09
C ILE A 292 1.92 11.37 5.46
N SER A 293 0.74 11.81 5.90
CA SER A 293 -0.41 10.96 6.19
C SER A 293 -1.38 10.94 5.02
N ALA A 294 -2.08 9.83 4.83
CA ALA A 294 -3.04 9.68 3.75
C ALA A 294 -4.17 8.71 4.09
N PHE A 295 -5.33 8.93 3.47
CA PHE A 295 -6.33 7.90 3.27
C PHE A 295 -5.89 6.94 2.17
N THR A 296 -6.29 5.68 2.26
CA THR A 296 -6.26 4.75 1.14
C THR A 296 -7.69 4.34 0.79
N TYR A 297 -7.96 4.15 -0.49
CA TYR A 297 -9.31 3.98 -1.02
C TYR A 297 -9.49 2.65 -1.73
N ILE A 298 -10.65 2.03 -1.53
CA ILE A 298 -11.20 1.05 -2.46
C ILE A 298 -12.02 1.81 -3.51
N LEU A 299 -11.81 1.45 -4.79
CA LEU A 299 -12.48 2.00 -5.95
C LEU A 299 -13.51 1.00 -6.43
N VAL A 300 -14.79 1.39 -6.46
CA VAL A 300 -15.88 0.49 -6.81
C VAL A 300 -16.90 1.19 -7.72
N TYR A 301 -17.39 0.51 -8.74
CA TYR A 301 -18.52 1.03 -9.50
C TYR A 301 -19.78 1.12 -8.64
N GLN A 302 -20.47 2.25 -8.68
CA GLN A 302 -21.74 2.40 -7.99
C GLN A 302 -22.78 1.42 -8.55
N GLU A 303 -22.87 1.29 -9.88
CA GLU A 303 -23.74 0.32 -10.55
C GLU A 303 -22.96 -0.96 -10.86
N GLN A 304 -23.39 -2.06 -10.26
CA GLN A 304 -22.77 -3.37 -10.37
C GLN A 304 -23.35 -4.15 -11.56
N ARG A 305 -22.54 -5.06 -12.13
CA ARG A 305 -22.96 -5.94 -13.23
C ARG A 305 -23.51 -7.29 -12.75
N ASP A 306 -23.10 -7.70 -11.56
CA ASP A 306 -23.48 -8.95 -10.93
C ASP A 306 -24.06 -8.63 -9.54
N PRO A 307 -25.33 -8.92 -9.28
CA PRO A 307 -25.96 -8.59 -8.00
C PRO A 307 -25.39 -9.40 -6.83
N VAL A 308 -24.93 -10.64 -7.05
CA VAL A 308 -24.37 -11.49 -5.98
C VAL A 308 -23.02 -10.98 -5.55
N LYS A 309 -22.12 -10.72 -6.49
CA LYS A 309 -20.79 -10.13 -6.20
C LYS A 309 -20.92 -8.71 -5.69
N GLY A 310 -21.78 -7.90 -6.26
CA GLY A 310 -22.02 -6.53 -5.84
C GLY A 310 -22.51 -6.44 -4.39
N ARG A 311 -23.45 -7.31 -4.00
CA ARG A 311 -23.92 -7.40 -2.62
C ARG A 311 -22.80 -7.85 -1.68
N ALA A 312 -22.07 -8.91 -2.02
CA ALA A 312 -20.95 -9.41 -1.22
C ALA A 312 -19.84 -8.35 -1.06
N LEU A 313 -19.56 -7.57 -2.10
CA LEU A 313 -18.59 -6.47 -2.04
C LEU A 313 -19.08 -5.34 -1.12
N ALA A 314 -20.35 -4.95 -1.22
CA ALA A 314 -20.92 -3.92 -0.35
C ALA A 314 -20.94 -4.37 1.12
N GLU A 315 -21.29 -5.62 1.42
CA GLU A 315 -21.25 -6.21 2.76
C GLU A 315 -19.81 -6.28 3.31
N PHE A 316 -18.83 -6.66 2.48
CA PHE A 316 -17.41 -6.63 2.84
C PHE A 316 -16.96 -5.21 3.20
N LEU A 317 -17.32 -4.21 2.39
CA LEU A 317 -16.96 -2.82 2.64
C LEU A 317 -17.57 -2.28 3.94
N LEU A 318 -18.83 -2.60 4.24
CA LEU A 318 -19.43 -2.24 5.53
C LEU A 318 -18.69 -2.90 6.69
N TRP A 319 -18.40 -4.19 6.59
CA TRP A 319 -17.62 -4.88 7.61
C TRP A 319 -16.22 -4.27 7.79
N ALA A 320 -15.53 -3.93 6.70
CA ALA A 320 -14.21 -3.29 6.73
C ALA A 320 -14.24 -1.91 7.41
N LEU A 321 -15.33 -1.15 7.21
CA LEU A 321 -15.54 0.16 7.83
C LEU A 321 -15.95 0.08 9.29
N ASP A 322 -16.43 -1.05 9.76
CA ASP A 322 -16.89 -1.28 11.14
C ASP A 322 -15.93 -2.22 11.90
N GLU A 323 -16.20 -3.52 11.89
CA GLU A 323 -15.42 -4.51 12.65
C GLU A 323 -13.97 -4.60 12.13
N GLY A 324 -13.76 -4.42 10.83
CA GLY A 324 -12.44 -4.48 10.18
C GLY A 324 -11.46 -3.44 10.72
N GLN A 325 -11.95 -2.30 11.21
CA GLN A 325 -11.10 -1.24 11.77
C GLN A 325 -10.30 -1.70 13.00
N ALA A 326 -10.80 -2.66 13.76
CA ALA A 326 -10.12 -3.19 14.94
C ALA A 326 -8.77 -3.87 14.63
N TYR A 327 -8.56 -4.31 13.39
CA TYR A 327 -7.31 -4.95 12.96
C TYR A 327 -6.23 -3.95 12.49
N ALA A 328 -6.60 -2.69 12.29
CA ALA A 328 -5.70 -1.69 11.74
C ALA A 328 -4.54 -1.33 12.68
N PRO A 329 -4.74 -1.08 13.99
CA PRO A 329 -3.67 -0.66 14.90
C PRO A 329 -2.51 -1.65 15.00
N ASP A 330 -2.81 -2.95 15.07
CA ASP A 330 -1.79 -4.01 15.19
C ASP A 330 -0.87 -4.09 13.94
N LEU A 331 -1.33 -3.53 12.82
CA LEU A 331 -0.59 -3.46 11.57
C LEU A 331 -0.09 -2.05 11.26
N HIS A 332 -0.10 -1.16 12.26
CA HIS A 332 0.39 0.22 12.16
C HIS A 332 -0.41 1.15 11.25
N TYR A 333 -1.69 0.84 11.01
CA TYR A 333 -2.64 1.75 10.37
C TYR A 333 -3.53 2.41 11.41
N ALA A 334 -3.87 3.68 11.20
CA ALA A 334 -4.82 4.36 12.05
C ALA A 334 -6.26 4.12 11.55
N PRO A 335 -7.18 3.70 12.42
CA PRO A 335 -8.58 3.59 12.08
C PRO A 335 -9.14 4.92 11.57
N LEU A 336 -10.13 4.84 10.67
CA LEU A 336 -10.83 6.03 10.19
C LEU A 336 -11.56 6.74 11.34
N PRO A 337 -11.56 8.09 11.36
CA PRO A 337 -12.47 8.86 12.22
C PRO A 337 -13.93 8.47 11.97
N GLU A 338 -14.76 8.50 13.02
CA GLU A 338 -16.17 8.07 12.92
C GLU A 338 -16.94 8.86 11.86
N GLU A 339 -16.73 10.16 11.76
CA GLU A 339 -17.39 11.02 10.77
C GLU A 339 -17.07 10.59 9.33
N VAL A 340 -15.84 10.14 9.08
CA VAL A 340 -15.43 9.59 7.78
C VAL A 340 -16.10 8.25 7.53
N ARG A 341 -16.15 7.38 8.56
CA ARG A 341 -16.83 6.08 8.45
C ARG A 341 -18.33 6.24 8.15
N VAL A 342 -19.00 7.19 8.79
CA VAL A 342 -20.43 7.50 8.53
C VAL A 342 -20.64 7.87 7.06
N LYS A 343 -19.81 8.79 6.52
CA LYS A 343 -19.89 9.19 5.12
C LYS A 343 -19.55 8.03 4.17
N ALA A 344 -18.53 7.24 4.48
CA ALA A 344 -18.13 6.09 3.67
C ALA A 344 -19.22 5.01 3.64
N ARG A 345 -19.84 4.68 4.78
CA ARG A 345 -21.00 3.76 4.84
C ARG A 345 -22.17 4.25 4.01
N ALA A 346 -22.46 5.56 4.05
CA ALA A 346 -23.49 6.15 3.21
C ALA A 346 -23.22 5.94 1.73
N LEU A 347 -21.96 6.12 1.28
CA LEU A 347 -21.58 5.83 -0.11
C LEU A 347 -21.71 4.34 -0.45
N VAL A 348 -21.26 3.44 0.43
CA VAL A 348 -21.39 1.98 0.22
C VAL A 348 -22.84 1.58 0.03
N LYS A 349 -23.79 2.15 0.78
CA LYS A 349 -25.23 1.87 0.65
C LYS A 349 -25.83 2.32 -0.68
N THR A 350 -25.14 3.19 -1.43
CA THR A 350 -25.58 3.58 -2.80
C THR A 350 -25.20 2.58 -3.88
N ILE A 351 -24.42 1.54 -3.55
CA ILE A 351 -24.06 0.48 -4.50
C ILE A 351 -25.32 -0.25 -4.93
N SER A 352 -25.56 -0.33 -6.24
CA SER A 352 -26.82 -0.74 -6.84
C SER A 352 -26.63 -1.77 -7.96
N TYR A 353 -27.73 -2.44 -8.30
CA TYR A 353 -27.85 -3.28 -9.48
C TYR A 353 -29.19 -2.95 -10.16
N GLN A 354 -29.15 -2.62 -11.46
CA GLN A 354 -30.33 -2.16 -12.22
C GLN A 354 -31.07 -1.01 -11.53
N GLY A 355 -30.31 -0.07 -10.97
CA GLY A 355 -30.82 1.11 -10.28
C GLY A 355 -31.42 0.86 -8.90
N LYS A 356 -31.35 -0.38 -8.37
CA LYS A 356 -31.85 -0.73 -7.03
C LYS A 356 -30.68 -0.95 -6.08
N PRO A 357 -30.69 -0.34 -4.88
CA PRO A 357 -29.68 -0.59 -3.86
C PRO A 357 -29.55 -2.10 -3.56
N LEU A 358 -28.31 -2.58 -3.41
CA LEU A 358 -28.03 -3.98 -3.11
C LEU A 358 -28.14 -4.32 -1.62
N LEU A 359 -28.05 -3.30 -0.77
CA LEU A 359 -28.23 -3.42 0.68
C LEU A 359 -29.59 -2.82 1.05
N GLU A 360 -30.31 -3.49 1.91
CA GLU A 360 -31.54 -2.96 2.53
C GLU A 360 -31.14 -1.90 3.57
N ASN A 361 -31.95 -0.85 3.73
CA ASN A 361 -31.73 0.25 4.67
C ASN A 361 -31.86 -0.22 6.13
#